data_6939b9602639f35ac6a883b0ab1f4252
#
_entry.id   6939b9602639f35ac6a883b0ab1f4252
#
_cell.length_a   1.000
_cell.length_b   1.000
_cell.length_c   1.000
_cell.angle_alpha   90.00
_cell.angle_beta   90.00
_cell.angle_gamma   90.00
#
_symmetry.space_group_name_H-M   'P 1'
#
loop_
_entity.id
_entity.type
_entity.pdbx_description
1 polymer ?
#
loop_
_entity_poly.entity_id
_entity_poly.type
_entity_poly.pdbx_seq_one_letter_code
_entity_poly.pdbx_strand_id
1 'polypeptide(L)'
;MNPPTTGYYSLIQYCPDRARLEAANIGVLLFCPERKYLRARLAPTNKRIDRFFGAEAGDLKQINAMKELLTHRLEAEEQIIPDVAGLKHFAALLANEIIITEPRALLVEEPEVELAQLYEEMVGRFIRKEPVQEGVLLHKLRDSLETPRLKLLLQRDLEIQVPVVGSLMKVPYAWQNGRLNLIEAHEFNQHREQDIIRDVLTKAAQGHLIYQHPDPEAGERQLVVVASFGREAEAHRNRVAEVLADHNVMFVPDSALMELEENIAQTAH
;
A
#
# COMPACT_ATOMS: atom_id res chain seq x y z
N MET A 1 -2.45 24.41 11.67
CA MET A 1 -2.57 23.52 10.51
C MET A 1 -3.33 24.26 9.44
N ASN A 2 -2.79 24.35 8.24
CA ASN A 2 -3.53 24.90 7.11
C ASN A 2 -4.61 23.89 6.69
N PRO A 3 -5.79 24.33 6.24
CA PRO A 3 -6.81 23.40 5.74
C PRO A 3 -6.27 22.62 4.53
N PRO A 4 -6.66 21.34 4.34
CA PRO A 4 -6.27 20.58 3.19
C PRO A 4 -6.76 21.23 1.90
N THR A 5 -5.93 21.26 0.86
CA THR A 5 -6.25 21.81 -0.45
C THR A 5 -6.19 20.73 -1.52
N THR A 6 -6.86 20.95 -2.64
CA THR A 6 -6.75 20.02 -3.77
C THR A 6 -5.39 20.18 -4.44
N GLY A 7 -4.63 19.09 -4.47
CA GLY A 7 -3.40 18.95 -5.25
C GLY A 7 -3.57 17.97 -6.40
N TYR A 8 -2.59 17.94 -7.28
CA TYR A 8 -2.54 17.06 -8.44
C TYR A 8 -1.14 16.48 -8.59
N TYR A 9 -1.03 15.17 -8.64
CA TYR A 9 0.26 14.54 -8.91
C TYR A 9 0.30 13.89 -10.28
N SER A 10 1.49 13.84 -10.87
CA SER A 10 1.79 13.14 -12.10
C SER A 10 3.07 12.34 -11.94
N LEU A 11 3.16 11.19 -12.59
CA LEU A 11 4.41 10.46 -12.67
C LEU A 11 5.29 11.07 -13.79
N ILE A 12 6.57 11.17 -13.52
CA ILE A 12 7.58 11.48 -14.51
C ILE A 12 8.22 10.16 -14.92
N GLN A 13 8.13 9.84 -16.20
CA GLN A 13 8.56 8.56 -16.75
C GLN A 13 9.63 8.78 -17.82
N TYR A 14 10.58 7.87 -17.90
CA TYR A 14 11.51 7.75 -19.01
C TYR A 14 11.01 6.65 -19.96
N CYS A 15 10.87 6.99 -21.23
CA CYS A 15 10.38 6.12 -22.29
C CYS A 15 11.30 6.26 -23.50
N PRO A 16 12.29 5.37 -23.68
CA PRO A 16 13.25 5.46 -24.78
C PRO A 16 12.61 5.25 -26.15
N ASP A 17 11.56 4.44 -26.22
CA ASP A 17 10.79 4.19 -27.44
C ASP A 17 9.29 4.42 -27.18
N ARG A 18 8.79 5.57 -27.64
CA ARG A 18 7.37 5.93 -27.48
C ARG A 18 6.42 5.04 -28.27
N ALA A 19 6.88 4.33 -29.28
CA ALA A 19 6.03 3.42 -30.04
C ALA A 19 5.71 2.15 -29.24
N ARG A 20 6.63 1.72 -28.38
CA ARG A 20 6.45 0.56 -27.48
C ARG A 20 5.68 0.92 -26.23
N LEU A 21 5.64 2.20 -25.82
CA LEU A 21 5.03 2.66 -24.58
C LEU A 21 5.60 2.02 -23.30
N GLU A 22 6.80 1.43 -23.40
CA GLU A 22 7.51 0.90 -22.23
C GLU A 22 8.19 2.06 -21.50
N ALA A 23 7.78 2.31 -20.25
CA ALA A 23 8.25 3.47 -19.50
C ALA A 23 8.62 3.11 -18.06
N ALA A 24 9.70 3.70 -17.57
CA ALA A 24 10.14 3.58 -16.18
C ALA A 24 9.85 4.86 -15.40
N ASN A 25 9.24 4.75 -14.21
CA ASN A 25 9.03 5.90 -13.32
C ASN A 25 10.39 6.40 -12.81
N ILE A 26 10.70 7.66 -13.09
CA ILE A 26 11.94 8.32 -12.68
C ILE A 26 11.71 9.51 -11.75
N GLY A 27 10.47 9.90 -11.54
CA GLY A 27 10.11 11.00 -10.67
C GLY A 27 8.61 11.12 -10.45
N VAL A 28 8.24 12.03 -9.55
CA VAL A 28 6.88 12.48 -9.28
C VAL A 28 6.87 13.99 -9.31
N LEU A 29 5.82 14.55 -9.88
CA LEU A 29 5.49 15.98 -9.87
C LEU A 29 4.26 16.17 -9.00
N LEU A 30 4.26 17.19 -8.16
CA LEU A 30 3.10 17.65 -7.39
C LEU A 30 2.79 19.11 -7.72
N PHE A 31 1.54 19.37 -8.03
CA PHE A 31 1.00 20.68 -8.34
C PHE A 31 -0.17 21.02 -7.40
N CYS A 32 -0.05 22.12 -6.67
CA CYS A 32 -1.10 22.66 -5.81
C CYS A 32 -1.37 24.12 -6.20
N PRO A 33 -2.32 24.39 -7.10
CA PRO A 33 -2.54 25.74 -7.65
C PRO A 33 -2.87 26.77 -6.56
N GLU A 34 -3.71 26.43 -5.60
CA GLU A 34 -4.09 27.33 -4.50
C GLU A 34 -2.90 27.76 -3.62
N ARG A 35 -1.85 26.94 -3.57
CA ARG A 35 -0.63 27.21 -2.80
C ARG A 35 0.52 27.71 -3.68
N LYS A 36 0.29 27.88 -4.98
CA LYS A 36 1.32 28.25 -5.96
C LYS A 36 2.54 27.33 -5.87
N TYR A 37 2.30 26.04 -5.73
CA TYR A 37 3.33 25.03 -5.56
C TYR A 37 3.36 24.11 -6.78
N LEU A 38 4.48 24.06 -7.46
CA LEU A 38 4.77 23.16 -8.56
C LEU A 38 6.20 22.65 -8.41
N ARG A 39 6.36 21.42 -7.93
CA ARG A 39 7.67 20.79 -7.73
C ARG A 39 7.69 19.38 -8.24
N ALA A 40 8.88 18.95 -8.64
CA ALA A 40 9.16 17.58 -8.97
C ALA A 40 10.27 17.02 -8.11
N ARG A 41 10.16 15.74 -7.76
CA ARG A 41 11.23 14.97 -7.15
C ARG A 41 11.64 13.85 -8.11
N LEU A 42 12.88 13.90 -8.58
CA LEU A 42 13.45 12.94 -9.53
C LEU A 42 14.40 11.97 -8.84
N ALA A 43 14.50 10.76 -9.38
CA ALA A 43 15.47 9.76 -8.90
C ALA A 43 16.90 10.26 -9.09
N PRO A 44 17.74 10.24 -8.03
CA PRO A 44 19.11 10.77 -8.11
C PRO A 44 20.03 9.90 -8.96
N THR A 45 19.63 8.65 -9.25
CA THR A 45 20.41 7.71 -10.06
C THR A 45 19.56 7.13 -11.19
N ASN A 46 20.23 6.59 -12.20
CA ASN A 46 19.58 5.94 -13.35
C ASN A 46 19.49 4.41 -13.20
N LYS A 47 19.75 3.85 -12.00
CA LYS A 47 19.76 2.40 -11.75
C LYS A 47 18.45 1.71 -12.14
N ARG A 48 17.31 2.39 -12.03
CA ARG A 48 16.01 1.84 -12.43
C ARG A 48 15.89 1.75 -13.95
N ILE A 49 16.35 2.79 -14.67
CA ILE A 49 16.37 2.82 -16.12
C ILE A 49 17.27 1.70 -16.64
N ASP A 50 18.49 1.61 -16.12
CA ASP A 50 19.46 0.59 -16.48
C ASP A 50 18.94 -0.84 -16.24
N ARG A 51 18.29 -1.09 -15.13
CA ARG A 51 17.69 -2.40 -14.83
C ARG A 51 16.50 -2.75 -15.70
N PHE A 52 15.71 -1.76 -16.11
CA PHE A 52 14.48 -1.97 -16.88
C PHE A 52 14.78 -2.15 -18.38
N PHE A 53 15.66 -1.33 -18.91
CA PHE A 53 15.96 -1.27 -20.35
C PHE A 53 17.30 -1.90 -20.72
N GLY A 54 18.23 -2.09 -19.76
CA GLY A 54 19.56 -2.62 -20.04
C GLY A 54 20.30 -1.85 -21.12
N ALA A 55 20.73 -2.54 -22.19
CA ALA A 55 21.42 -1.92 -23.31
C ALA A 55 20.55 -0.94 -24.12
N GLU A 56 19.24 -1.00 -24.00
CA GLU A 56 18.29 -0.10 -24.68
C GLU A 56 18.01 1.19 -23.90
N ALA A 57 18.68 1.36 -22.74
CA ALA A 57 18.47 2.53 -21.85
C ALA A 57 18.92 3.87 -22.46
N GLY A 58 19.69 3.86 -23.54
CA GLY A 58 20.28 5.08 -24.12
C GLY A 58 21.48 5.62 -23.31
N ASP A 59 21.87 6.87 -23.60
CA ASP A 59 22.99 7.51 -22.91
C ASP A 59 22.57 8.06 -21.53
N LEU A 60 23.11 7.50 -20.46
CA LEU A 60 22.83 7.91 -19.08
C LEU A 60 23.21 9.38 -18.79
N LYS A 61 24.16 9.95 -19.50
CA LYS A 61 24.53 11.37 -19.37
C LYS A 61 23.44 12.26 -19.98
N GLN A 62 22.91 11.87 -21.12
CA GLN A 62 21.79 12.57 -21.75
C GLN A 62 20.54 12.53 -20.87
N ILE A 63 20.26 11.39 -20.22
CA ILE A 63 19.14 11.25 -19.29
C ILE A 63 19.30 12.21 -18.10
N ASN A 64 20.51 12.35 -17.55
CA ASN A 64 20.76 13.29 -16.45
C ASN A 64 20.54 14.75 -16.90
N ALA A 65 21.05 15.12 -18.08
CA ALA A 65 20.83 16.45 -18.64
C ALA A 65 19.33 16.73 -18.86
N MET A 66 18.55 15.75 -19.34
CA MET A 66 17.10 15.89 -19.47
C MET A 66 16.39 16.09 -18.13
N LYS A 67 16.81 15.38 -17.08
CA LYS A 67 16.28 15.55 -15.72
C LYS A 67 16.55 16.96 -15.18
N GLU A 68 17.78 17.45 -15.32
CA GLU A 68 18.16 18.80 -14.91
C GLU A 68 17.36 19.87 -15.67
N LEU A 69 17.26 19.73 -17.00
CA LEU A 69 16.47 20.64 -17.80
C LEU A 69 15.00 20.66 -17.41
N LEU A 70 14.40 19.50 -17.12
CA LEU A 70 13.02 19.43 -16.67
C LEU A 70 12.83 20.15 -15.33
N THR A 71 13.76 19.95 -14.38
CA THR A 71 13.71 20.62 -13.07
C THR A 71 13.72 22.13 -13.23
N HIS A 72 14.67 22.67 -14.01
CA HIS A 72 14.75 24.12 -14.29
C HIS A 72 13.50 24.67 -15.01
N ARG A 73 12.96 23.91 -15.95
CA ARG A 73 11.72 24.33 -16.62
C ARG A 73 10.53 24.38 -15.67
N LEU A 74 10.38 23.39 -14.78
CA LEU A 74 9.29 23.38 -13.81
C LEU A 74 9.43 24.54 -12.80
N GLU A 75 10.64 24.87 -12.37
CA GLU A 75 10.89 26.03 -11.52
C GLU A 75 10.50 27.34 -12.20
N ALA A 76 10.80 27.49 -13.50
CA ALA A 76 10.41 28.67 -14.28
C ALA A 76 8.89 28.75 -14.49
N GLU A 77 8.21 27.64 -14.62
CA GLU A 77 6.77 27.55 -14.90
C GLU A 77 5.91 27.61 -13.63
N GLU A 78 6.48 27.53 -12.43
CA GLU A 78 5.74 27.51 -11.15
C GLU A 78 4.77 28.67 -10.96
N GLN A 79 5.16 29.85 -11.43
CA GLN A 79 4.34 31.07 -11.33
C GLN A 79 3.47 31.31 -12.58
N ILE A 80 3.68 30.53 -13.64
CA ILE A 80 3.07 30.74 -14.96
C ILE A 80 1.89 29.79 -15.14
N ILE A 81 2.01 28.53 -14.68
CA ILE A 81 0.94 27.54 -14.81
C ILE A 81 -0.17 27.81 -13.79
N PRO A 82 -1.36 28.26 -14.24
CA PRO A 82 -2.42 28.69 -13.33
C PRO A 82 -3.26 27.54 -12.81
N ASP A 83 -3.41 26.47 -13.58
CA ASP A 83 -4.35 25.38 -13.34
C ASP A 83 -3.89 24.04 -13.96
N VAL A 84 -4.72 23.01 -13.77
CA VAL A 84 -4.45 21.65 -14.30
C VAL A 84 -4.41 21.60 -15.84
N ALA A 85 -5.19 22.46 -16.50
CA ALA A 85 -5.17 22.52 -17.96
C ALA A 85 -3.82 23.06 -18.48
N GLY A 86 -3.29 24.06 -17.82
CA GLY A 86 -1.94 24.60 -18.06
C GLY A 86 -0.85 23.52 -17.83
N LEU A 87 -0.97 22.73 -16.75
CA LEU A 87 -0.05 21.63 -16.48
C LEU A 87 -0.12 20.55 -17.58
N LYS A 88 -1.30 20.18 -18.03
CA LYS A 88 -1.49 19.23 -19.15
C LYS A 88 -0.87 19.76 -20.44
N HIS A 89 -1.07 21.03 -20.72
CA HIS A 89 -0.45 21.67 -21.89
C HIS A 89 1.07 21.64 -21.80
N PHE A 90 1.63 22.01 -20.63
CA PHE A 90 3.08 21.92 -20.41
C PHE A 90 3.61 20.47 -20.64
N ALA A 91 2.93 19.48 -20.07
CA ALA A 91 3.30 18.07 -20.23
C ALA A 91 3.27 17.62 -21.70
N ALA A 92 2.28 18.08 -22.48
CA ALA A 92 2.13 17.76 -23.90
C ALA A 92 3.24 18.38 -24.77
N LEU A 93 3.86 19.47 -24.32
CA LEU A 93 4.97 20.13 -25.04
C LEU A 93 6.33 19.45 -24.84
N LEU A 94 6.41 18.43 -23.98
CA LEU A 94 7.65 17.67 -23.80
C LEU A 94 7.86 16.72 -24.98
N ALA A 95 8.80 17.07 -25.84
CA ALA A 95 9.09 16.35 -27.08
C ALA A 95 10.23 15.32 -26.99
N ASN A 96 10.76 15.10 -25.78
CA ASN A 96 11.86 14.17 -25.52
C ASN A 96 11.35 12.81 -24.97
N GLU A 97 12.27 11.97 -24.52
CA GLU A 97 12.00 10.65 -23.93
C GLU A 97 11.37 10.72 -22.54
N ILE A 98 11.19 11.93 -21.97
CA ILE A 98 10.50 12.11 -20.70
C ILE A 98 9.02 12.36 -20.94
N ILE A 99 8.18 11.62 -20.22
CA ILE A 99 6.72 11.72 -20.24
C ILE A 99 6.25 12.13 -18.85
N ILE A 100 5.34 13.10 -18.79
CA ILE A 100 4.55 13.41 -17.58
C ILE A 100 3.16 12.81 -17.79
N THR A 101 2.73 11.94 -16.88
CA THR A 101 1.42 11.28 -16.95
C THR A 101 0.29 12.27 -16.69
N GLU A 102 -0.95 11.87 -17.04
CA GLU A 102 -2.15 12.63 -16.69
C GLU A 102 -2.19 12.94 -15.18
N PRO A 103 -2.48 14.19 -14.79
CA PRO A 103 -2.58 14.58 -13.39
C PRO A 103 -3.73 13.87 -12.67
N ARG A 104 -3.46 13.39 -11.45
CA ARG A 104 -4.44 12.75 -10.56
C ARG A 104 -4.64 13.59 -9.32
N ALA A 105 -5.90 13.84 -8.97
CA ALA A 105 -6.24 14.66 -7.81
C ALA A 105 -6.00 13.92 -6.49
N LEU A 106 -5.57 14.68 -5.46
CA LEU A 106 -5.45 14.23 -4.07
C LEU A 106 -5.67 15.43 -3.12
N LEU A 107 -5.92 15.14 -1.84
CA LEU A 107 -5.95 16.16 -0.79
C LEU A 107 -4.55 16.33 -0.21
N VAL A 108 -4.10 17.58 -0.11
CA VAL A 108 -2.75 17.96 0.32
C VAL A 108 -2.82 18.88 1.54
N GLU A 109 -2.23 18.45 2.65
CA GLU A 109 -2.06 19.30 3.83
C GLU A 109 -0.75 20.08 3.77
N GLU A 110 0.35 19.36 3.53
CA GLU A 110 1.71 19.89 3.44
C GLU A 110 2.39 19.40 2.14
N PRO A 111 2.52 20.24 1.10
CA PRO A 111 2.98 19.81 -0.23
C PRO A 111 4.35 19.15 -0.26
N GLU A 112 5.31 19.63 0.55
CA GLU A 112 6.64 19.03 0.60
C GLU A 112 6.63 17.61 1.19
N VAL A 113 5.84 17.40 2.23
CA VAL A 113 5.66 16.08 2.86
C VAL A 113 4.98 15.13 1.90
N GLU A 114 3.91 15.60 1.24
CA GLU A 114 3.15 14.82 0.28
C GLU A 114 4.01 14.42 -0.92
N LEU A 115 4.79 15.36 -1.49
CA LEU A 115 5.71 15.07 -2.58
C LEU A 115 6.76 14.01 -2.18
N ALA A 116 7.25 14.09 -0.94
CA ALA A 116 8.20 13.11 -0.44
C ALA A 116 7.58 11.70 -0.31
N GLN A 117 6.35 11.61 0.20
CA GLN A 117 5.61 10.35 0.34
C GLN A 117 5.30 9.73 -1.03
N LEU A 118 4.72 10.51 -1.95
CA LEU A 118 4.44 10.08 -3.32
C LEU A 118 5.71 9.57 -4.03
N TYR A 119 6.85 10.25 -3.82
CA TYR A 119 8.11 9.81 -4.39
C TYR A 119 8.54 8.44 -3.85
N GLU A 120 8.49 8.23 -2.53
CA GLU A 120 8.86 6.94 -1.94
C GLU A 120 7.93 5.81 -2.40
N GLU A 121 6.64 6.08 -2.56
CA GLU A 121 5.65 5.10 -3.02
C GLU A 121 5.80 4.75 -4.51
N MET A 122 6.02 5.75 -5.37
CA MET A 122 5.93 5.58 -6.82
C MET A 122 7.30 5.39 -7.50
N VAL A 123 8.36 5.96 -6.92
CA VAL A 123 9.71 6.02 -7.50
C VAL A 123 10.78 5.49 -6.58
N GLY A 124 10.66 5.68 -5.28
CA GLY A 124 11.60 5.25 -4.27
C GLY A 124 11.98 3.78 -4.39
N ARG A 125 12.65 3.22 -3.46
CA ARG A 125 13.04 1.82 -3.53
C ARG A 125 11.79 0.98 -3.82
N PHE A 126 11.76 0.39 -5.00
CA PHE A 126 10.95 -0.78 -5.23
C PHE A 126 11.45 -1.82 -4.21
N ILE A 127 10.92 -1.76 -3.01
CA ILE A 127 10.83 -2.96 -2.21
C ILE A 127 10.00 -3.82 -3.12
N ARG A 128 10.67 -4.69 -3.91
CA ARG A 128 10.01 -5.82 -4.51
C ARG A 128 9.15 -6.34 -3.36
N LYS A 129 7.84 -6.16 -3.46
CA LYS A 129 6.97 -7.15 -2.85
C LYS A 129 7.43 -8.38 -3.60
N GLU A 130 8.33 -9.14 -2.99
CA GLU A 130 8.65 -10.47 -3.46
C GLU A 130 7.30 -11.08 -3.79
N PRO A 131 7.15 -11.78 -4.91
CA PRO A 131 5.93 -12.54 -5.17
C PRO A 131 5.68 -13.20 -3.84
N VAL A 132 4.54 -12.90 -3.21
CA VAL A 132 4.26 -13.27 -1.83
C VAL A 132 4.67 -14.73 -1.74
N GLN A 133 5.91 -14.98 -1.35
CA GLN A 133 6.25 -16.27 -0.76
C GLN A 133 5.26 -16.29 0.36
N GLU A 134 4.32 -17.20 0.29
CA GLU A 134 3.30 -17.37 1.32
C GLU A 134 4.02 -17.12 2.63
N GLY A 135 3.64 -16.03 3.33
CA GLY A 135 4.46 -15.55 4.43
C GLY A 135 4.71 -16.74 5.34
N VAL A 136 5.87 -16.84 5.94
CA VAL A 136 6.22 -17.95 6.83
C VAL A 136 5.06 -18.25 7.80
N LEU A 137 4.37 -17.19 8.22
CA LEU A 137 3.19 -17.28 9.06
C LEU A 137 1.99 -17.93 8.34
N LEU A 138 1.71 -17.57 7.09
CA LEU A 138 0.60 -18.16 6.34
C LEU A 138 0.86 -19.65 6.06
N HIS A 139 2.12 -20.03 5.84
CA HIS A 139 2.49 -21.44 5.70
C HIS A 139 2.30 -22.19 7.02
N LYS A 140 2.76 -21.65 8.14
CA LYS A 140 2.51 -22.21 9.49
C LYS A 140 1.00 -22.32 9.78
N LEU A 141 0.23 -21.30 9.45
CA LEU A 141 -1.22 -21.29 9.63
C LEU A 141 -1.89 -22.39 8.81
N ARG A 142 -1.43 -22.58 7.57
CA ARG A 142 -1.91 -23.66 6.70
C ARG A 142 -1.60 -25.02 7.28
N ASP A 143 -0.35 -25.27 7.67
CA ASP A 143 0.06 -26.55 8.27
C ASP A 143 -0.74 -26.88 9.51
N SER A 144 -1.06 -25.87 10.32
CA SER A 144 -1.84 -25.96 11.54
C SER A 144 -3.33 -26.27 11.27
N LEU A 145 -3.95 -25.55 10.34
CA LEU A 145 -5.40 -25.61 10.09
C LEU A 145 -5.82 -26.63 9.04
N GLU A 146 -4.93 -27.13 8.21
CA GLU A 146 -5.27 -28.13 7.16
C GLU A 146 -5.25 -29.59 7.64
N THR A 147 -5.46 -29.80 8.94
CA THR A 147 -5.61 -31.16 9.49
C THR A 147 -6.93 -31.80 9.04
N PRO A 148 -7.01 -33.13 8.92
CA PRO A 148 -8.25 -33.83 8.54
C PRO A 148 -9.42 -33.47 9.44
N ARG A 149 -9.18 -33.17 10.71
CA ARG A 149 -10.19 -32.81 11.71
C ARG A 149 -10.81 -31.44 11.46
N LEU A 150 -9.97 -30.44 11.12
CA LEU A 150 -10.40 -29.05 10.94
C LEU A 150 -10.90 -28.75 9.53
N LYS A 151 -10.45 -29.53 8.56
CA LYS A 151 -10.74 -29.32 7.13
C LYS A 151 -12.24 -29.21 6.80
N LEU A 152 -13.08 -29.92 7.56
CA LEU A 152 -14.53 -29.92 7.39
C LEU A 152 -15.23 -28.77 8.14
N LEU A 153 -14.55 -28.14 9.08
CA LEU A 153 -15.06 -27.08 9.93
C LEU A 153 -14.70 -25.68 9.42
N LEU A 154 -13.77 -25.61 8.47
CA LEU A 154 -13.23 -24.36 7.96
C LEU A 154 -13.73 -24.07 6.53
N GLN A 155 -14.16 -22.85 6.30
CA GLN A 155 -14.30 -22.27 4.97
C GLN A 155 -12.95 -21.70 4.54
N ARG A 156 -12.68 -21.70 3.22
CA ARG A 156 -11.36 -21.33 2.68
C ARG A 156 -11.47 -20.29 1.59
N ASP A 157 -10.41 -19.50 1.44
CA ASP A 157 -10.22 -18.56 0.34
C ASP A 157 -11.42 -17.64 0.11
N LEU A 158 -11.96 -17.07 1.21
CA LEU A 158 -13.10 -16.16 1.14
C LEU A 158 -12.64 -14.80 0.64
N GLU A 159 -13.48 -14.16 -0.16
CA GLU A 159 -13.37 -12.74 -0.50
C GLU A 159 -14.49 -11.98 0.22
N ILE A 160 -14.10 -11.10 1.13
CA ILE A 160 -15.03 -10.31 1.95
C ILE A 160 -14.93 -8.85 1.53
N GLN A 161 -16.07 -8.25 1.25
CA GLN A 161 -16.12 -6.80 1.09
C GLN A 161 -16.18 -6.14 2.46
N VAL A 162 -15.18 -5.28 2.77
CA VAL A 162 -15.17 -4.51 4.01
C VAL A 162 -16.30 -3.49 3.96
N PRO A 163 -17.27 -3.53 4.90
CA PRO A 163 -18.39 -2.61 4.91
C PRO A 163 -17.95 -1.15 4.90
N VAL A 164 -18.80 -0.27 4.36
CA VAL A 164 -18.55 1.19 4.26
C VAL A 164 -17.43 1.56 3.30
N VAL A 165 -16.25 0.91 3.42
CA VAL A 165 -15.07 1.20 2.57
C VAL A 165 -15.18 0.56 1.20
N GLY A 166 -15.85 -0.60 1.09
CA GLY A 166 -16.04 -1.32 -0.16
C GLY A 166 -14.79 -2.03 -0.69
N SER A 167 -13.68 -2.01 0.05
CA SER A 167 -12.46 -2.72 -0.35
C SER A 167 -12.62 -4.24 -0.18
N LEU A 168 -12.08 -5.02 -1.14
CA LEU A 168 -12.05 -6.47 -1.04
C LEU A 168 -10.89 -6.92 -0.14
N MET A 169 -11.19 -7.81 0.81
CA MET A 169 -10.23 -8.47 1.69
C MET A 169 -10.24 -9.96 1.44
N LYS A 170 -9.07 -10.55 1.19
CA LYS A 170 -8.90 -12.00 1.06
C LYS A 170 -8.65 -12.60 2.44
N VAL A 171 -9.47 -13.58 2.79
CA VAL A 171 -9.45 -14.28 4.07
C VAL A 171 -9.13 -15.75 3.81
N PRO A 172 -7.95 -16.25 4.21
CA PRO A 172 -7.56 -17.62 3.91
C PRO A 172 -8.44 -18.67 4.58
N TYR A 173 -8.93 -18.39 5.80
CA TYR A 173 -9.79 -19.31 6.54
C TYR A 173 -10.87 -18.58 7.31
N ALA A 174 -12.03 -19.24 7.49
CA ALA A 174 -13.06 -18.80 8.42
C ALA A 174 -13.77 -20.00 9.07
N TRP A 175 -14.32 -19.78 10.26
CA TRP A 175 -15.16 -20.79 10.93
C TRP A 175 -16.38 -20.15 11.57
N GLN A 176 -17.45 -20.94 11.69
CA GLN A 176 -18.71 -20.52 12.33
C GLN A 176 -18.81 -21.08 13.75
N ASN A 177 -19.16 -20.21 14.72
CA ASN A 177 -19.44 -20.60 16.10
C ASN A 177 -20.51 -19.70 16.72
N GLY A 178 -21.60 -19.46 16.00
CA GLY A 178 -22.59 -18.40 16.31
C GLY A 178 -22.27 -17.07 15.65
N ARG A 179 -21.00 -16.83 15.29
CA ARG A 179 -20.53 -15.75 14.42
C ARG A 179 -19.54 -16.30 13.41
N LEU A 180 -19.38 -15.62 12.29
CA LEU A 180 -18.37 -15.96 11.28
C LEU A 180 -17.04 -15.31 11.66
N ASN A 181 -16.06 -16.12 12.07
CA ASN A 181 -14.73 -15.68 12.45
C ASN A 181 -13.82 -15.75 11.22
N LEU A 182 -13.28 -14.63 10.80
CA LEU A 182 -12.48 -14.44 9.60
C LEU A 182 -11.00 -14.43 9.97
N ILE A 183 -10.23 -15.45 9.61
CA ILE A 183 -8.82 -15.57 9.98
C ILE A 183 -7.96 -14.92 8.90
N GLU A 184 -7.16 -13.94 9.30
CA GLU A 184 -6.13 -13.32 8.48
C GLU A 184 -4.76 -13.50 9.12
N ALA A 185 -3.74 -13.84 8.32
CA ALA A 185 -2.35 -13.88 8.77
C ALA A 185 -1.67 -12.54 8.49
N HIS A 186 -1.01 -11.96 9.50
CA HIS A 186 -0.29 -10.70 9.36
C HIS A 186 1.10 -10.76 10.01
N GLU A 187 2.13 -10.39 9.27
CA GLU A 187 3.51 -10.35 9.74
C GLU A 187 3.96 -8.92 10.00
N PHE A 188 4.19 -8.56 11.26
CA PHE A 188 4.73 -7.26 11.65
C PHE A 188 6.25 -7.29 11.56
N ASN A 189 6.78 -6.99 10.35
CA ASN A 189 8.22 -7.04 10.06
C ASN A 189 8.84 -5.64 9.86
N GLN A 190 8.09 -4.58 10.17
CA GLN A 190 8.53 -3.21 10.00
C GLN A 190 9.58 -2.82 11.03
N HIS A 191 10.57 -2.02 10.59
CA HIS A 191 11.62 -1.48 11.45
C HIS A 191 11.23 -0.17 12.16
N ARG A 192 10.13 0.47 11.71
CA ARG A 192 9.68 1.76 12.25
C ARG A 192 8.38 1.60 13.00
N GLU A 193 8.33 2.12 14.22
CA GLU A 193 7.11 2.11 15.04
C GLU A 193 5.89 2.69 14.32
N GLN A 194 6.06 3.78 13.57
CA GLN A 194 4.98 4.43 12.83
C GLN A 194 4.32 3.52 11.79
N ASP A 195 5.10 2.67 11.12
CA ASP A 195 4.60 1.73 10.13
C ASP A 195 3.81 0.59 10.80
N ILE A 196 4.28 0.10 11.96
CA ILE A 196 3.56 -0.88 12.79
C ILE A 196 2.22 -0.29 13.25
N ILE A 197 2.22 0.95 13.76
CA ILE A 197 1.00 1.63 14.21
C ILE A 197 0.01 1.79 13.05
N ARG A 198 0.46 2.19 11.86
CA ARG A 198 -0.40 2.33 10.69
C ARG A 198 -1.07 1.01 10.32
N ASP A 199 -0.30 -0.09 10.28
CA ASP A 199 -0.82 -1.42 9.95
C ASP A 199 -1.85 -1.89 10.98
N VAL A 200 -1.54 -1.72 12.26
CA VAL A 200 -2.46 -2.06 13.35
C VAL A 200 -3.77 -1.28 13.26
N LEU A 201 -3.69 0.04 13.06
CA LEU A 201 -4.88 0.89 12.93
C LEU A 201 -5.71 0.50 11.69
N THR A 202 -5.06 0.10 10.60
CA THR A 202 -5.75 -0.39 9.41
C THR A 202 -6.52 -1.66 9.71
N LYS A 203 -5.91 -2.65 10.39
CA LYS A 203 -6.57 -3.91 10.79
C LYS A 203 -7.67 -3.68 11.81
N ALA A 204 -7.44 -2.82 12.80
CA ALA A 204 -8.42 -2.42 13.79
C ALA A 204 -9.66 -1.79 13.13
N ALA A 205 -9.47 -0.85 12.20
CA ALA A 205 -10.57 -0.22 11.47
C ALA A 205 -11.35 -1.22 10.61
N GLN A 206 -10.66 -2.09 9.87
CA GLN A 206 -11.31 -3.15 9.08
C GLN A 206 -12.13 -4.09 9.97
N GLY A 207 -11.55 -4.58 11.05
CA GLY A 207 -12.23 -5.48 11.96
C GLY A 207 -13.41 -4.82 12.67
N HIS A 208 -13.29 -3.56 13.08
CA HIS A 208 -14.38 -2.79 13.67
C HIS A 208 -15.57 -2.65 12.69
N LEU A 209 -15.30 -2.29 11.45
CA LEU A 209 -16.35 -2.18 10.42
C LEU A 209 -17.03 -3.53 10.13
N ILE A 210 -16.28 -4.61 10.08
CA ILE A 210 -16.81 -5.97 9.91
C ILE A 210 -17.72 -6.35 11.08
N TYR A 211 -17.28 -6.05 12.31
CA TYR A 211 -18.04 -6.35 13.52
C TYR A 211 -19.34 -5.55 13.64
N GLN A 212 -19.31 -4.27 13.29
CA GLN A 212 -20.47 -3.35 13.34
C GLN A 212 -21.54 -3.62 12.26
N HIS A 213 -21.18 -4.33 11.21
CA HIS A 213 -22.06 -4.58 10.06
C HIS A 213 -22.23 -6.09 9.84
N PRO A 214 -23.16 -6.74 10.54
CA PRO A 214 -23.48 -8.15 10.32
C PRO A 214 -23.80 -8.45 8.85
N ASP A 215 -23.44 -9.63 8.41
CA ASP A 215 -23.74 -10.09 7.07
C ASP A 215 -25.20 -10.61 7.01
N PRO A 216 -25.99 -10.31 5.97
CA PRO A 216 -27.36 -10.79 5.87
C PRO A 216 -27.52 -12.31 5.88
N GLU A 217 -26.52 -13.05 5.39
CA GLU A 217 -26.53 -14.52 5.31
C GLU A 217 -25.72 -15.17 6.42
N ALA A 218 -24.51 -14.67 6.70
CA ALA A 218 -23.60 -15.24 7.68
C ALA A 218 -23.82 -14.74 9.13
N GLY A 219 -24.62 -13.67 9.31
CA GLY A 219 -24.86 -13.07 10.62
C GLY A 219 -23.72 -12.23 11.16
N GLU A 220 -23.48 -12.31 12.48
CA GLU A 220 -22.36 -11.60 13.12
C GLU A 220 -21.01 -12.07 12.58
N ARG A 221 -20.08 -11.14 12.41
CA ARG A 221 -18.73 -11.42 11.91
C ARG A 221 -17.67 -10.83 12.84
N GLN A 222 -16.52 -11.50 12.91
CA GLN A 222 -15.36 -11.02 13.67
C GLN A 222 -14.07 -11.28 12.90
N LEU A 223 -13.20 -10.29 12.84
CA LEU A 223 -11.85 -10.48 12.30
C LEU A 223 -10.95 -11.10 13.38
N VAL A 224 -10.20 -12.12 12.98
CA VAL A 224 -9.18 -12.80 13.79
C VAL A 224 -7.84 -12.58 13.10
N VAL A 225 -6.95 -11.82 13.72
CA VAL A 225 -5.62 -11.56 13.21
C VAL A 225 -4.63 -12.50 13.87
N VAL A 226 -4.16 -13.48 13.13
CA VAL A 226 -3.02 -14.30 13.53
C VAL A 226 -1.75 -13.53 13.16
N ALA A 227 -0.90 -13.24 14.13
CA ALA A 227 0.23 -12.35 13.92
C ALA A 227 1.58 -12.96 14.35
N SER A 228 2.60 -12.69 13.55
CA SER A 228 4.00 -12.87 13.95
C SER A 228 4.72 -11.51 13.96
N PHE A 229 5.78 -11.43 14.75
CA PHE A 229 6.55 -10.21 14.94
C PHE A 229 8.01 -10.45 14.59
N GLY A 230 8.56 -9.58 13.75
CA GLY A 230 10.00 -9.50 13.56
C GLY A 230 10.69 -9.03 14.85
N ARG A 231 11.99 -9.25 14.94
CA ARG A 231 12.79 -8.98 16.15
C ARG A 231 12.61 -7.57 16.73
N GLU A 232 12.47 -6.57 15.87
CA GLU A 232 12.31 -5.17 16.29
C GLU A 232 10.86 -4.83 16.62
N ALA A 233 9.90 -5.46 15.95
CA ALA A 233 8.47 -5.27 16.18
C ALA A 233 7.95 -5.98 17.42
N GLU A 234 8.69 -6.96 17.97
CA GLU A 234 8.30 -7.76 19.13
C GLU A 234 7.99 -6.90 20.38
N ALA A 235 8.72 -5.81 20.57
CA ALA A 235 8.49 -4.86 21.67
C ALA A 235 7.10 -4.21 21.64
N HIS A 236 6.44 -4.19 20.48
CA HIS A 236 5.11 -3.57 20.28
C HIS A 236 3.95 -4.57 20.38
N ARG A 237 4.20 -5.88 20.57
CA ARG A 237 3.18 -6.94 20.58
C ARG A 237 2.00 -6.64 21.50
N ASN A 238 2.26 -6.24 22.75
CA ASN A 238 1.20 -5.99 23.73
C ASN A 238 0.31 -4.82 23.31
N ARG A 239 0.92 -3.76 22.80
CA ARG A 239 0.19 -2.58 22.28
C ARG A 239 -0.66 -2.93 21.05
N VAL A 240 -0.13 -3.78 20.16
CA VAL A 240 -0.88 -4.30 19.01
C VAL A 240 -2.10 -5.08 19.48
N ALA A 241 -1.92 -5.99 20.45
CA ALA A 241 -3.02 -6.79 21.01
C ALA A 241 -4.11 -5.91 21.65
N GLU A 242 -3.74 -4.90 22.44
CA GLU A 242 -4.66 -3.94 23.06
C GLU A 242 -5.47 -3.17 22.00
N VAL A 243 -4.81 -2.58 21.02
CA VAL A 243 -5.50 -1.79 19.97
C VAL A 243 -6.46 -2.67 19.17
N LEU A 244 -6.09 -3.89 18.84
CA LEU A 244 -6.96 -4.82 18.11
C LEU A 244 -8.18 -5.21 18.97
N ALA A 245 -7.98 -5.53 20.25
CA ALA A 245 -9.04 -5.90 21.19
C ALA A 245 -10.05 -4.76 21.39
N ASP A 246 -9.60 -3.51 21.52
CA ASP A 246 -10.45 -2.32 21.66
C ASP A 246 -11.40 -2.12 20.45
N HIS A 247 -11.04 -2.72 19.29
CA HIS A 247 -11.83 -2.65 18.06
C HIS A 247 -12.55 -3.96 17.70
N ASN A 248 -12.75 -4.85 18.67
CA ASN A 248 -13.40 -6.16 18.50
C ASN A 248 -12.70 -7.10 17.51
N VAL A 249 -11.39 -6.95 17.35
CA VAL A 249 -10.54 -7.86 16.58
C VAL A 249 -9.89 -8.85 17.55
N MET A 250 -10.05 -10.14 17.27
CA MET A 250 -9.37 -11.18 18.04
C MET A 250 -7.91 -11.25 17.59
N PHE A 251 -6.99 -11.07 18.53
CA PHE A 251 -5.56 -11.21 18.30
C PHE A 251 -5.08 -12.60 18.73
N VAL A 252 -4.34 -13.28 17.85
CA VAL A 252 -3.73 -14.58 18.11
C VAL A 252 -2.25 -14.52 17.71
N PRO A 253 -1.31 -14.59 18.66
CA PRO A 253 0.10 -14.68 18.31
C PRO A 253 0.40 -16.04 17.63
N ASP A 254 1.39 -16.09 16.75
CA ASP A 254 1.80 -17.32 16.05
C ASP A 254 2.24 -18.45 16.99
N SER A 255 2.64 -18.12 18.20
CA SER A 255 2.93 -19.07 19.28
C SER A 255 1.68 -19.76 19.87
N ALA A 256 0.48 -19.21 19.66
CA ALA A 256 -0.79 -19.72 20.18
C ALA A 256 -1.65 -20.42 19.11
N LEU A 257 -1.07 -20.84 17.99
CA LEU A 257 -1.78 -21.53 16.90
C LEU A 257 -2.45 -22.83 17.38
N MET A 258 -1.83 -23.58 18.26
CA MET A 258 -2.41 -24.82 18.84
C MET A 258 -3.69 -24.53 19.65
N GLU A 259 -3.70 -23.42 20.40
CA GLU A 259 -4.88 -23.00 21.16
C GLU A 259 -6.03 -22.57 20.20
N LEU A 260 -5.68 -21.92 19.09
CA LEU A 260 -6.65 -21.58 18.05
C LEU A 260 -7.25 -22.84 17.40
N GLU A 261 -6.42 -23.86 17.09
CA GLU A 261 -6.88 -25.15 16.56
C GLU A 261 -7.89 -25.83 17.52
N GLU A 262 -7.54 -25.88 18.82
CA GLU A 262 -8.41 -26.48 19.83
C GLU A 262 -9.73 -25.71 19.97
N ASN A 263 -9.66 -24.38 19.94
CA ASN A 263 -10.85 -23.52 19.99
C ASN A 263 -11.77 -23.79 18.79
N ILE A 264 -11.24 -23.82 17.58
CA ILE A 264 -12.00 -24.13 16.35
C ILE A 264 -12.63 -25.52 16.48
N ALA A 265 -11.83 -26.54 16.88
CA ALA A 265 -12.31 -27.90 17.00
C ALA A 265 -13.44 -28.10 18.02
N GLN A 266 -13.51 -27.25 19.05
CA GLN A 266 -14.51 -27.32 20.11
C GLN A 266 -15.75 -26.49 19.79
N THR A 267 -15.61 -25.39 19.04
CA THR A 267 -16.67 -24.39 18.89
C THR A 267 -17.27 -24.32 17.49
N ALA A 268 -16.60 -24.81 16.45
CA ALA A 268 -17.09 -24.79 15.09
C ALA A 268 -18.27 -25.76 14.88
N HIS A 269 -19.33 -25.29 14.17
CA HIS A 269 -20.53 -26.06 13.84
C HIS A 269 -21.17 -25.58 12.53
#